data_dc7bb4da78a02aee15fa58ed4a222db6
#
_entry.id   dc7bb4da78a02aee15fa58ed4a222db6
#
_cell.length_a   1.000
_cell.length_b   1.000
_cell.length_c   1.000
_cell.angle_alpha   90.00
_cell.angle_beta   90.00
_cell.angle_gamma   90.00
#
_symmetry.space_group_name_H-M   'P 1'
#
loop_
_entity.id
_entity.type
_entity.pdbx_description
1 polymer ?
#
loop_
_entity_poly.entity_id
_entity_poly.type
_entity_poly.pdbx_seq_one_letter_code
_entity_poly.pdbx_strand_id
1 'polypeptide(L)'
;MFDARPYLKEIARGRHGARDLTRSEARALFSAVFAGEVAEAALGALLVALRVKGESLEELAGMMDALQPHIRPLDVPVRRAIPVIVPSYNGSRKIANLVPLLAMLLAREDVPVLVHGVRQESARVGTFEILEHLGHPRAETVAEAEERLESRRVAAVSVEVLSPDLARVIGLRAVTGVRNSGHTLAKLMLPNGVPAASACRLVAVTHPDFLKLMRDYFVAHPANAFLMRGVEGEAVVRLNAPQPIEEMRADGTTLSHLIGEGEAGYLLPAREADATARWTRDVLEGRAAVPLALARQAALIADHCRRAANAGRPPLHLVSSK
;
A
#
# COMPACT_ATOMS: atom_id res chain seq x y z
N MET A 1 2.25 -21.10 24.25
CA MET A 1 0.99 -20.77 23.55
C MET A 1 0.37 -19.58 24.27
N PHE A 2 0.09 -18.51 23.57
CA PHE A 2 -0.47 -17.26 24.11
C PHE A 2 -1.97 -17.40 24.40
N ASP A 3 -2.44 -16.89 25.55
CA ASP A 3 -3.86 -16.92 25.89
C ASP A 3 -4.59 -15.71 25.30
N ALA A 4 -5.24 -15.89 24.15
CA ALA A 4 -6.03 -14.86 23.47
C ALA A 4 -7.45 -14.69 24.03
N ARG A 5 -7.90 -15.54 24.97
CA ARG A 5 -9.29 -15.54 25.51
C ARG A 5 -9.69 -14.22 26.18
N PRO A 6 -8.84 -13.56 27.00
CA PRO A 6 -9.18 -12.28 27.57
C PRO A 6 -9.51 -11.21 26.52
N TYR A 7 -8.68 -11.13 25.47
CA TYR A 7 -8.87 -10.17 24.35
C TYR A 7 -10.12 -10.47 23.53
N LEU A 8 -10.36 -11.75 23.21
CA LEU A 8 -11.57 -12.18 22.52
C LEU A 8 -12.84 -11.81 23.30
N LYS A 9 -12.84 -11.98 24.63
CA LYS A 9 -13.97 -11.60 25.46
C LYS A 9 -14.30 -10.10 25.35
N GLU A 10 -13.28 -9.23 25.20
CA GLU A 10 -13.49 -7.80 25.09
C GLU A 10 -14.00 -7.40 23.71
N ILE A 11 -13.38 -7.88 22.64
CA ILE A 11 -13.73 -7.47 21.28
C ILE A 11 -14.97 -8.17 20.72
N ALA A 12 -15.37 -9.32 21.27
CA ALA A 12 -16.47 -10.15 20.77
C ALA A 12 -17.76 -10.02 21.59
N ARG A 13 -17.91 -9.03 22.48
CA ARG A 13 -19.11 -8.82 23.31
C ARG A 13 -20.38 -8.41 22.55
N GLY A 14 -20.37 -8.52 21.24
CA GLY A 14 -21.46 -8.10 20.38
C GLY A 14 -21.44 -6.59 20.07
N ARG A 15 -22.40 -6.14 19.27
CA ARG A 15 -22.41 -4.82 18.63
C ARG A 15 -22.28 -3.63 19.59
N HIS A 16 -22.80 -3.75 20.79
CA HIS A 16 -22.87 -2.66 21.77
C HIS A 16 -21.98 -2.88 23.00
N GLY A 17 -21.40 -4.06 23.15
CA GLY A 17 -20.57 -4.42 24.29
C GLY A 17 -19.09 -4.58 23.97
N ALA A 18 -18.73 -4.60 22.70
CA ALA A 18 -17.34 -4.71 22.29
C ALA A 18 -16.53 -3.49 22.74
N ARG A 19 -15.36 -3.75 23.33
CA ARG A 19 -14.41 -2.73 23.74
C ARG A 19 -13.23 -2.71 22.77
N ASP A 20 -12.72 -1.53 22.48
CA ASP A 20 -11.45 -1.38 21.79
C ASP A 20 -10.29 -1.76 22.71
N LEU A 21 -9.30 -2.44 22.16
CA LEU A 21 -8.05 -2.69 22.85
C LEU A 21 -7.22 -1.41 22.87
N THR A 22 -6.48 -1.22 23.95
CA THR A 22 -5.43 -0.22 24.00
C THR A 22 -4.29 -0.59 23.03
N ARG A 23 -3.45 0.37 22.66
CA ARG A 23 -2.27 0.14 21.79
C ARG A 23 -1.37 -0.96 22.36
N SER A 24 -1.15 -0.97 23.68
CA SER A 24 -0.32 -1.98 24.33
C SER A 24 -0.94 -3.38 24.31
N GLU A 25 -2.25 -3.49 24.52
CA GLU A 25 -2.99 -4.75 24.43
C GLU A 25 -2.97 -5.29 22.99
N ALA A 26 -3.26 -4.44 22.01
CA ALA A 26 -3.21 -4.80 20.59
C ALA A 26 -1.81 -5.23 20.15
N ARG A 27 -0.77 -4.51 20.60
CA ARG A 27 0.63 -4.89 20.35
C ARG A 27 0.96 -6.24 20.95
N ALA A 28 0.62 -6.50 22.21
CA ALA A 28 0.91 -7.79 22.87
C ALA A 28 0.22 -8.95 22.15
N LEU A 29 -1.07 -8.78 21.81
CA LEU A 29 -1.85 -9.77 21.10
C LEU A 29 -1.28 -10.07 19.72
N PHE A 30 -0.99 -9.03 18.91
CA PHE A 30 -0.51 -9.22 17.54
C PHE A 30 0.95 -9.65 17.47
N SER A 31 1.78 -9.34 18.49
CA SER A 31 3.11 -9.96 18.60
C SER A 31 2.99 -11.47 18.73
N ALA A 32 2.07 -11.98 19.55
CA ALA A 32 1.82 -13.42 19.65
C ALA A 32 1.19 -14.01 18.36
N VAL A 33 0.34 -13.22 17.67
CA VAL A 33 -0.21 -13.62 16.36
C VAL A 33 0.90 -13.79 15.33
N PHE A 34 1.80 -12.84 15.19
CA PHE A 34 2.89 -12.91 14.21
C PHE A 34 3.93 -13.97 14.59
N ALA A 35 4.20 -14.18 15.88
CA ALA A 35 5.04 -15.27 16.36
C ALA A 35 4.42 -16.67 16.19
N GLY A 36 3.15 -16.78 15.76
CA GLY A 36 2.47 -18.08 15.62
C GLY A 36 2.06 -18.73 16.94
N GLU A 37 2.02 -17.97 18.03
CA GLU A 37 1.75 -18.46 19.37
C GLU A 37 0.26 -18.55 19.73
N VAL A 38 -0.63 -17.99 18.90
CA VAL A 38 -2.08 -18.04 19.09
C VAL A 38 -2.66 -19.29 18.41
N ALA A 39 -3.47 -20.07 19.14
CA ALA A 39 -4.14 -21.23 18.59
C ALA A 39 -5.01 -20.86 17.37
N GLU A 40 -5.01 -21.68 16.31
CA GLU A 40 -5.65 -21.37 15.03
C GLU A 40 -7.14 -21.02 15.16
N ALA A 41 -7.88 -21.78 15.97
CA ALA A 41 -9.31 -21.49 16.21
C ALA A 41 -9.52 -20.13 16.89
N ALA A 42 -8.66 -19.76 17.84
CA ALA A 42 -8.70 -18.46 18.49
C ALA A 42 -8.28 -17.34 17.54
N LEU A 43 -7.27 -17.57 16.68
CA LEU A 43 -6.83 -16.63 15.67
C LEU A 43 -7.93 -16.35 14.64
N GLY A 44 -8.59 -17.38 14.12
CA GLY A 44 -9.72 -17.22 13.23
C GLY A 44 -10.86 -16.41 13.85
N ALA A 45 -11.26 -16.75 15.08
CA ALA A 45 -12.29 -16.03 15.82
C ALA A 45 -11.89 -14.56 16.08
N LEU A 46 -10.64 -14.29 16.47
CA LEU A 46 -10.09 -12.96 16.69
C LEU A 46 -10.19 -12.08 15.44
N LEU A 47 -9.72 -12.58 14.31
CA LEU A 47 -9.70 -11.83 13.05
C LEU A 47 -11.12 -11.52 12.55
N VAL A 48 -12.07 -12.45 12.72
CA VAL A 48 -13.48 -12.21 12.38
C VAL A 48 -14.12 -11.22 13.37
N ALA A 49 -13.85 -11.33 14.64
CA ALA A 49 -14.37 -10.39 15.65
C ALA A 49 -13.88 -8.96 15.40
N LEU A 50 -12.59 -8.75 15.14
CA LEU A 50 -12.03 -7.46 14.76
C LEU A 50 -12.66 -6.93 13.45
N ARG A 51 -12.89 -7.79 12.47
CA ARG A 51 -13.54 -7.41 11.22
C ARG A 51 -14.97 -6.93 11.41
N VAL A 52 -15.72 -7.55 12.34
CA VAL A 52 -17.11 -7.18 12.65
C VAL A 52 -17.18 -5.90 13.51
N LYS A 53 -16.29 -5.79 14.49
CA LYS A 53 -16.18 -4.61 15.36
C LYS A 53 -15.66 -3.38 14.60
N GLY A 54 -14.72 -3.57 13.71
CA GLY A 54 -13.84 -2.54 13.13
C GLY A 54 -12.65 -2.27 14.06
N GLU A 55 -11.48 -2.03 13.45
CA GLU A 55 -10.27 -1.64 14.20
C GLU A 55 -10.37 -0.17 14.64
N SER A 56 -9.96 0.12 15.87
CA SER A 56 -9.74 1.49 16.34
C SER A 56 -8.35 2.00 15.96
N LEU A 57 -8.10 3.30 16.13
CA LEU A 57 -6.79 3.91 15.87
C LEU A 57 -5.71 3.29 16.76
N GLU A 58 -5.99 3.13 18.05
CA GLU A 58 -5.04 2.56 19.01
C GLU A 58 -4.75 1.08 18.71
N GLU A 59 -5.76 0.32 18.32
CA GLU A 59 -5.58 -1.07 17.90
C GLU A 59 -4.72 -1.14 16.63
N LEU A 60 -4.99 -0.31 15.63
CA LEU A 60 -4.22 -0.26 14.40
C LEU A 60 -2.75 0.11 14.66
N ALA A 61 -2.51 1.09 15.52
CA ALA A 61 -1.16 1.50 15.92
C ALA A 61 -0.42 0.37 16.65
N GLY A 62 -1.08 -0.29 17.61
CA GLY A 62 -0.49 -1.44 18.33
C GLY A 62 -0.19 -2.64 17.42
N MET A 63 -1.07 -2.92 16.46
CA MET A 63 -0.86 -3.95 15.45
C MET A 63 0.35 -3.61 14.54
N MET A 64 0.50 -2.35 14.14
CA MET A 64 1.66 -1.89 13.34
C MET A 64 2.96 -1.98 14.14
N ASP A 65 2.95 -1.61 15.42
CA ASP A 65 4.11 -1.78 16.32
C ASP A 65 4.52 -3.26 16.42
N ALA A 66 3.54 -4.17 16.49
CA ALA A 66 3.79 -5.61 16.54
C ALA A 66 4.31 -6.16 15.21
N LEU A 67 3.86 -5.61 14.08
CA LEU A 67 4.26 -6.07 12.75
C LEU A 67 5.69 -5.65 12.38
N GLN A 68 6.15 -4.48 12.84
CA GLN A 68 7.42 -3.89 12.42
C GLN A 68 8.63 -4.84 12.50
N PRO A 69 8.83 -5.62 13.58
CA PRO A 69 9.94 -6.59 13.66
C PRO A 69 9.83 -7.75 12.67
N HIS A 70 8.65 -8.00 12.14
CA HIS A 70 8.33 -9.09 11.22
C HIS A 70 8.40 -8.67 9.73
N ILE A 71 8.81 -7.44 9.45
CA ILE A 71 9.04 -6.95 8.09
C ILE A 71 10.54 -7.02 7.80
N ARG A 72 10.92 -7.66 6.71
CA ARG A 72 12.32 -7.73 6.31
C ARG A 72 12.82 -6.34 5.90
N PRO A 73 14.09 -6.03 6.20
CA PRO A 73 14.71 -4.84 5.66
C PRO A 73 14.83 -4.96 4.13
N LEU A 74 14.66 -3.83 3.46
CA LEU A 74 14.86 -3.68 2.03
C LEU A 74 15.35 -2.26 1.77
N ASP A 75 16.52 -2.14 1.17
CA ASP A 75 17.07 -0.84 0.83
C ASP A 75 16.33 -0.27 -0.39
N VAL A 76 15.73 0.89 -0.18
CA VAL A 76 15.03 1.61 -1.25
C VAL A 76 15.81 2.87 -1.59
N PRO A 77 16.31 3.02 -2.82
CA PRO A 77 17.18 4.12 -3.15
C PRO A 77 16.46 5.46 -3.05
N VAL A 78 17.03 6.41 -2.30
CA VAL A 78 16.62 7.82 -2.27
C VAL A 78 17.62 8.60 -3.10
N ARG A 79 17.21 9.05 -4.27
CA ARG A 79 18.07 9.83 -5.18
C ARG A 79 17.57 11.26 -5.32
N ARG A 80 16.90 11.56 -6.43
CA ARG A 80 16.25 12.87 -6.68
C ARG A 80 14.84 12.95 -6.14
N ALA A 81 14.26 11.79 -5.84
CA ALA A 81 12.94 11.63 -5.24
C ALA A 81 12.99 10.54 -4.17
N ILE A 82 12.12 10.63 -3.16
CA ILE A 82 11.88 9.52 -2.25
C ILE A 82 11.09 8.43 -3.00
N PRO A 83 11.30 7.14 -2.66
CA PRO A 83 10.60 6.04 -3.30
C PRO A 83 9.11 6.04 -2.98
N VAL A 84 8.33 5.49 -3.91
CA VAL A 84 6.90 5.23 -3.76
C VAL A 84 6.68 3.76 -3.43
N ILE A 85 5.93 3.49 -2.37
CA ILE A 85 5.52 2.15 -1.94
C ILE A 85 4.06 1.97 -2.32
N VAL A 86 3.78 0.95 -3.14
CA VAL A 86 2.43 0.69 -3.68
C VAL A 86 1.91 -0.66 -3.18
N PRO A 87 1.04 -0.67 -2.15
CA PRO A 87 0.35 -1.88 -1.72
C PRO A 87 -0.71 -2.29 -2.75
N SER A 88 -0.56 -3.45 -3.39
CA SER A 88 -1.50 -4.00 -4.37
C SER A 88 -1.99 -5.38 -3.95
N TYR A 89 -3.12 -5.41 -3.25
CA TYR A 89 -3.71 -6.61 -2.63
C TYR A 89 -5.11 -6.95 -3.13
N ASN A 90 -5.65 -6.18 -4.05
CA ASN A 90 -7.03 -6.34 -4.50
C ASN A 90 -7.12 -6.95 -5.88
N GLY A 91 -6.33 -6.49 -6.83
CA GLY A 91 -6.48 -6.77 -8.24
C GLY A 91 -7.81 -6.23 -8.81
N SER A 92 -7.91 -6.16 -10.11
CA SER A 92 -9.09 -5.70 -10.81
C SER A 92 -10.04 -6.85 -11.17
N ARG A 93 -11.33 -6.57 -11.06
CA ARG A 93 -12.39 -7.54 -11.33
C ARG A 93 -13.23 -7.16 -12.55
N LYS A 94 -13.45 -5.87 -12.78
CA LYS A 94 -14.36 -5.36 -13.80
C LYS A 94 -13.66 -4.60 -14.91
N ILE A 95 -12.58 -3.90 -14.59
CA ILE A 95 -11.85 -3.04 -15.52
C ILE A 95 -10.36 -3.35 -15.49
N ALA A 96 -9.59 -2.81 -16.44
CA ALA A 96 -8.13 -2.95 -16.47
C ALA A 96 -7.48 -2.38 -15.18
N ASN A 97 -6.49 -3.06 -14.64
CA ASN A 97 -5.71 -2.59 -13.49
C ASN A 97 -4.60 -1.65 -13.97
N LEU A 98 -4.71 -0.37 -13.62
CA LEU A 98 -3.78 0.67 -14.07
C LEU A 98 -2.60 0.92 -13.13
N VAL A 99 -2.45 0.16 -12.05
CA VAL A 99 -1.29 0.29 -11.14
C VAL A 99 0.03 0.07 -11.88
N PRO A 100 0.18 -0.92 -12.79
CA PRO A 100 1.40 -1.07 -13.57
C PRO A 100 1.74 0.17 -14.40
N LEU A 101 0.76 0.78 -15.07
CA LEU A 101 0.99 2.01 -15.84
C LEU A 101 1.42 3.16 -14.92
N LEU A 102 0.75 3.34 -13.78
CA LEU A 102 1.15 4.36 -12.78
C LEU A 102 2.60 4.15 -12.32
N ALA A 103 2.98 2.91 -12.00
CA ALA A 103 4.35 2.59 -11.59
C ALA A 103 5.38 2.93 -12.67
N MET A 104 5.09 2.61 -13.94
CA MET A 104 5.96 2.92 -15.07
C MET A 104 6.06 4.44 -15.34
N LEU A 105 4.96 5.17 -15.20
CA LEU A 105 4.97 6.64 -15.35
C LEU A 105 5.83 7.30 -14.26
N LEU A 106 5.73 6.85 -13.01
CA LEU A 106 6.57 7.32 -11.90
C LEU A 106 8.04 6.98 -12.13
N ALA A 107 8.35 5.77 -12.61
CA ALA A 107 9.71 5.36 -12.92
C ALA A 107 10.36 6.22 -14.01
N ARG A 108 9.59 6.65 -15.02
CA ARG A 108 10.06 7.59 -16.06
C ARG A 108 10.43 8.98 -15.51
N GLU A 109 9.79 9.36 -14.39
CA GLU A 109 10.09 10.59 -13.65
C GLU A 109 11.26 10.41 -12.64
N ASP A 110 12.03 9.31 -12.77
CA ASP A 110 13.14 8.91 -11.86
C ASP A 110 12.70 8.70 -10.41
N VAL A 111 11.44 8.33 -10.19
CA VAL A 111 10.88 7.98 -8.88
C VAL A 111 10.94 6.46 -8.73
N PRO A 112 11.70 5.90 -7.77
CA PRO A 112 11.70 4.47 -7.51
C PRO A 112 10.33 3.99 -7.01
N VAL A 113 9.83 2.87 -7.53
CA VAL A 113 8.52 2.32 -7.16
C VAL A 113 8.65 0.88 -6.71
N LEU A 114 8.32 0.61 -5.46
CA LEU A 114 8.19 -0.73 -4.91
C LEU A 114 6.71 -1.12 -4.84
N VAL A 115 6.30 -2.03 -5.70
CA VAL A 115 4.97 -2.64 -5.64
C VAL A 115 5.05 -3.88 -4.77
N HIS A 116 4.27 -3.94 -3.71
CA HIS A 116 4.14 -5.17 -2.92
C HIS A 116 2.69 -5.63 -2.82
N GLY A 117 2.50 -6.94 -2.70
CA GLY A 117 1.14 -7.49 -2.73
C GLY A 117 1.12 -9.01 -2.62
N VAL A 118 0.00 -9.56 -3.07
CA VAL A 118 -0.22 -11.00 -3.18
C VAL A 118 -0.48 -11.38 -4.63
N ARG A 119 -0.13 -12.60 -5.01
CA ARG A 119 -0.61 -13.18 -6.26
C ARG A 119 -2.12 -13.38 -6.17
N GLN A 120 -2.84 -13.03 -7.20
CA GLN A 120 -4.30 -13.24 -7.23
C GLN A 120 -4.60 -14.65 -7.71
N GLU A 121 -5.35 -15.40 -6.91
CA GLU A 121 -5.74 -16.80 -7.23
C GLU A 121 -7.16 -16.92 -7.80
N SER A 122 -7.82 -15.83 -8.09
CA SER A 122 -9.23 -15.83 -8.44
C SER A 122 -9.50 -15.11 -9.76
N ALA A 123 -10.76 -14.88 -10.09
CA ALA A 123 -11.22 -14.11 -11.26
C ALA A 123 -10.79 -12.62 -11.28
N ARG A 124 -9.81 -12.24 -10.49
CA ARG A 124 -9.20 -10.89 -10.45
C ARG A 124 -7.85 -10.90 -11.15
N VAL A 125 -7.55 -9.82 -11.83
CA VAL A 125 -6.25 -9.59 -12.46
C VAL A 125 -5.40 -8.74 -11.54
N GLY A 126 -4.32 -9.31 -11.04
CA GLY A 126 -3.37 -8.64 -10.13
C GLY A 126 -2.35 -7.77 -10.86
N THR A 127 -1.68 -6.95 -10.10
CA THR A 127 -0.62 -6.09 -10.63
C THR A 127 0.60 -6.91 -11.06
N PHE A 128 0.92 -7.99 -10.38
CA PHE A 128 2.07 -8.82 -10.68
C PHE A 128 1.98 -9.49 -12.05
N GLU A 129 0.82 -10.03 -12.40
CA GLU A 129 0.59 -10.69 -13.69
C GLU A 129 0.79 -9.70 -14.86
N ILE A 130 0.34 -8.46 -14.70
CA ILE A 130 0.51 -7.43 -15.74
C ILE A 130 1.98 -6.97 -15.82
N LEU A 131 2.64 -6.76 -14.68
CA LEU A 131 4.06 -6.38 -14.64
C LEU A 131 4.95 -7.48 -15.25
N GLU A 132 4.65 -8.74 -15.05
CA GLU A 132 5.35 -9.86 -15.68
C GLU A 132 5.26 -9.81 -17.21
N HIS A 133 4.06 -9.56 -17.75
CA HIS A 133 3.87 -9.35 -19.20
C HIS A 133 4.58 -8.10 -19.73
N LEU A 134 4.87 -7.12 -18.88
CA LEU A 134 5.65 -5.92 -19.21
C LEU A 134 7.17 -6.14 -19.10
N GLY A 135 7.64 -7.33 -18.72
CA GLY A 135 9.05 -7.63 -18.52
C GLY A 135 9.59 -7.22 -17.15
N HIS A 136 8.70 -6.98 -16.19
CA HIS A 136 9.01 -6.71 -14.77
C HIS A 136 8.48 -7.83 -13.89
N PRO A 137 9.04 -9.06 -13.96
CA PRO A 137 8.58 -10.16 -13.14
C PRO A 137 8.76 -9.85 -11.65
N ARG A 138 8.01 -10.53 -10.82
CA ARG A 138 8.14 -10.43 -9.37
C ARG A 138 9.53 -10.86 -8.91
N ALA A 139 10.12 -10.11 -7.97
CA ALA A 139 11.33 -10.51 -7.28
C ALA A 139 11.04 -11.67 -6.30
N GLU A 140 11.89 -12.68 -6.31
CA GLU A 140 11.78 -13.84 -5.43
C GLU A 140 12.59 -13.66 -4.13
N THR A 141 13.43 -12.63 -4.08
CA THR A 141 14.23 -12.26 -2.90
C THR A 141 14.25 -10.76 -2.69
N VAL A 142 14.60 -10.31 -1.48
CA VAL A 142 14.82 -8.89 -1.17
C VAL A 142 15.93 -8.32 -2.05
N ALA A 143 17.05 -9.03 -2.18
CA ALA A 143 18.20 -8.59 -2.97
C ALA A 143 17.84 -8.35 -4.47
N GLU A 144 17.02 -9.22 -5.06
CA GLU A 144 16.51 -8.98 -6.41
C GLU A 144 15.59 -7.75 -6.49
N ALA A 145 14.78 -7.49 -5.46
CA ALA A 145 13.94 -6.30 -5.44
C ALA A 145 14.79 -5.03 -5.36
N GLU A 146 15.84 -5.02 -4.55
CA GLU A 146 16.81 -3.93 -4.43
C GLU A 146 17.52 -3.67 -5.76
N GLU A 147 18.06 -4.70 -6.40
CA GLU A 147 18.70 -4.61 -7.72
C GLU A 147 17.76 -3.99 -8.75
N ARG A 148 16.50 -4.44 -8.80
CA ARG A 148 15.51 -3.94 -9.75
C ARG A 148 15.11 -2.49 -9.49
N LEU A 149 14.98 -2.10 -8.21
CA LEU A 149 14.76 -0.69 -7.87
C LEU A 149 15.91 0.18 -8.32
N GLU A 150 17.14 -0.30 -8.16
CA GLU A 150 18.33 0.44 -8.56
C GLU A 150 18.46 0.54 -10.08
N SER A 151 18.28 -0.57 -10.80
CA SER A 151 18.52 -0.67 -12.24
C SER A 151 17.32 -0.21 -13.10
N ARG A 152 16.10 -0.48 -12.66
CA ARG A 152 14.86 -0.29 -13.45
C ARG A 152 13.88 0.71 -12.86
N ARG A 153 14.12 1.20 -11.65
CA ARG A 153 13.20 2.06 -10.87
C ARG A 153 11.87 1.42 -10.50
N VAL A 154 11.61 0.18 -10.88
CA VAL A 154 10.40 -0.57 -10.52
C VAL A 154 10.79 -1.95 -10.06
N ALA A 155 10.30 -2.31 -8.88
CA ALA A 155 10.34 -3.69 -8.39
C ALA A 155 8.96 -4.12 -7.92
N ALA A 156 8.62 -5.36 -8.18
CA ALA A 156 7.45 -6.05 -7.64
C ALA A 156 7.94 -7.15 -6.69
N VAL A 157 7.40 -7.22 -5.49
CA VAL A 157 7.78 -8.22 -4.48
C VAL A 157 6.56 -8.69 -3.70
N SER A 158 6.49 -9.99 -3.43
CA SER A 158 5.34 -10.51 -2.69
C SER A 158 5.45 -10.25 -1.18
N VAL A 159 4.31 -10.22 -0.51
CA VAL A 159 4.25 -10.09 0.95
C VAL A 159 4.93 -11.28 1.65
N GLU A 160 4.93 -12.45 1.05
CA GLU A 160 5.63 -13.64 1.55
C GLU A 160 7.15 -13.43 1.63
N VAL A 161 7.70 -12.64 0.70
CA VAL A 161 9.11 -12.26 0.73
C VAL A 161 9.36 -11.18 1.77
N LEU A 162 8.51 -10.16 1.87
CA LEU A 162 8.73 -9.03 2.80
C LEU A 162 8.37 -9.36 4.25
N SER A 163 7.30 -10.11 4.48
CA SER A 163 6.80 -10.46 5.81
C SER A 163 6.02 -11.79 5.74
N PRO A 164 6.69 -12.94 5.88
CA PRO A 164 6.03 -14.25 5.88
C PRO A 164 4.92 -14.37 6.93
N ASP A 165 5.11 -13.74 8.09
CA ASP A 165 4.14 -13.78 9.18
C ASP A 165 2.87 -12.98 8.86
N LEU A 166 3.01 -11.82 8.23
CA LEU A 166 1.86 -11.06 7.71
C LEU A 166 1.17 -11.83 6.58
N ALA A 167 1.94 -12.46 5.69
CA ALA A 167 1.41 -13.28 4.61
C ALA A 167 0.54 -14.42 5.14
N ARG A 168 0.97 -15.10 6.21
CA ARG A 168 0.20 -16.13 6.90
C ARG A 168 -1.15 -15.59 7.41
N VAL A 169 -1.14 -14.40 8.04
CA VAL A 169 -2.38 -13.78 8.55
C VAL A 169 -3.31 -13.40 7.39
N ILE A 170 -2.80 -12.81 6.32
CA ILE A 170 -3.56 -12.47 5.10
C ILE A 170 -4.16 -13.74 4.48
N GLY A 171 -3.37 -14.81 4.40
CA GLY A 171 -3.75 -16.10 3.81
C GLY A 171 -4.94 -16.76 4.51
N LEU A 172 -5.20 -16.46 5.79
CA LEU A 172 -6.39 -16.97 6.50
C LEU A 172 -7.72 -16.55 5.85
N ARG A 173 -7.70 -15.56 4.94
CA ARG A 173 -8.86 -15.26 4.12
C ARG A 173 -9.35 -16.46 3.30
N ALA A 174 -8.47 -17.33 2.85
CA ALA A 174 -8.84 -18.53 2.10
C ALA A 174 -9.75 -19.47 2.91
N VAL A 175 -9.55 -19.50 4.24
CA VAL A 175 -10.33 -20.32 5.18
C VAL A 175 -11.55 -19.57 5.70
N THR A 176 -11.40 -18.30 6.08
CA THR A 176 -12.48 -17.52 6.70
C THR A 176 -13.45 -16.89 5.70
N GLY A 177 -13.08 -16.81 4.42
CA GLY A 177 -13.87 -16.17 3.34
C GLY A 177 -13.89 -14.64 3.40
N VAL A 178 -13.35 -14.01 4.45
CA VAL A 178 -13.39 -12.56 4.67
C VAL A 178 -12.01 -11.96 4.79
N ARG A 179 -11.86 -10.68 4.41
CA ARG A 179 -10.64 -9.93 4.69
C ARG A 179 -10.51 -9.67 6.17
N ASN A 180 -9.28 -9.67 6.65
CA ASN A 180 -8.93 -9.47 8.06
C ASN A 180 -7.97 -8.28 8.23
N SER A 181 -7.61 -7.97 9.47
CA SER A 181 -6.71 -6.87 9.85
C SER A 181 -5.36 -6.91 9.13
N GLY A 182 -4.85 -8.10 8.76
CA GLY A 182 -3.62 -8.22 7.95
C GLY A 182 -3.68 -7.46 6.62
N HIS A 183 -4.86 -7.38 5.99
CA HIS A 183 -5.03 -6.60 4.76
C HIS A 183 -5.00 -5.09 5.01
N THR A 184 -5.40 -4.64 6.20
CA THR A 184 -5.32 -3.25 6.63
C THR A 184 -3.87 -2.88 6.90
N LEU A 185 -3.16 -3.71 7.66
CA LEU A 185 -1.74 -3.53 8.00
C LEU A 185 -0.85 -3.50 6.75
N ALA A 186 -1.11 -4.40 5.79
CA ALA A 186 -0.37 -4.46 4.54
C ALA A 186 -0.41 -3.13 3.74
N LYS A 187 -1.47 -2.34 3.88
CA LYS A 187 -1.57 -1.03 3.21
C LYS A 187 -0.70 0.05 3.87
N LEU A 188 -0.31 -0.14 5.10
CA LEU A 188 0.54 0.77 5.88
C LEU A 188 2.00 0.33 5.94
N MET A 189 2.29 -0.89 5.49
CA MET A 189 3.60 -1.51 5.60
C MET A 189 4.67 -0.70 4.82
N LEU A 190 5.82 -0.51 5.47
CA LEU A 190 7.08 -0.09 4.86
C LEU A 190 8.13 -1.18 5.12
N PRO A 191 9.09 -1.38 4.22
CA PRO A 191 10.24 -2.22 4.52
C PRO A 191 10.92 -1.76 5.81
N ASN A 192 11.41 -2.72 6.61
CA ASN A 192 12.07 -2.39 7.86
C ASN A 192 13.35 -1.57 7.59
N GLY A 193 13.62 -0.59 8.44
CA GLY A 193 14.74 0.34 8.25
C GLY A 193 14.43 1.55 7.35
N VAL A 194 13.32 1.57 6.61
CA VAL A 194 12.91 2.74 5.82
C VAL A 194 12.15 3.73 6.71
N PRO A 195 12.71 4.94 6.97
CA PRO A 195 12.00 5.94 7.74
C PRO A 195 10.70 6.40 7.06
N ALA A 196 9.67 6.68 7.84
CA ALA A 196 8.37 7.11 7.33
C ALA A 196 8.44 8.40 6.48
N ALA A 197 9.42 9.26 6.75
CA ALA A 197 9.68 10.48 5.98
C ALA A 197 10.46 10.23 4.67
N SER A 198 11.11 9.06 4.54
CA SER A 198 11.99 8.74 3.41
C SER A 198 11.32 7.88 2.33
N ALA A 199 10.03 7.61 2.45
CA ALA A 199 9.25 6.91 1.43
C ALA A 199 7.81 7.43 1.41
N CYS A 200 7.15 7.38 0.26
CA CYS A 200 5.77 7.80 0.08
C CYS A 200 4.88 6.57 -0.15
N ARG A 201 3.86 6.36 0.69
CA ARG A 201 2.90 5.25 0.57
C ARG A 201 1.69 5.65 -0.25
N LEU A 202 1.27 4.81 -1.20
CA LEU A 202 0.00 5.00 -1.90
C LEU A 202 -1.08 4.15 -1.24
N VAL A 203 -1.89 4.73 -0.39
CA VAL A 203 -2.91 4.02 0.39
C VAL A 203 -4.28 4.18 -0.24
N ALA A 204 -4.79 3.08 -0.79
CA ALA A 204 -6.13 3.04 -1.38
C ALA A 204 -7.08 2.18 -0.56
N VAL A 205 -8.27 2.69 -0.30
CA VAL A 205 -9.35 1.99 0.39
C VAL A 205 -10.64 2.09 -0.43
N THR A 206 -11.60 1.19 -0.16
CA THR A 206 -12.90 1.22 -0.84
C THR A 206 -14.01 1.77 0.05
N HIS A 207 -13.91 1.57 1.37
CA HIS A 207 -14.95 1.92 2.33
C HIS A 207 -14.66 3.26 3.02
N PRO A 208 -15.67 4.13 3.23
CA PRO A 208 -15.46 5.43 3.90
C PRO A 208 -14.87 5.32 5.30
N ASP A 209 -15.30 4.33 6.08
CA ASP A 209 -14.84 4.14 7.47
C ASP A 209 -13.33 3.84 7.51
N PHE A 210 -12.85 3.01 6.58
CA PHE A 210 -11.40 2.76 6.46
C PHE A 210 -10.64 3.98 5.96
N LEU A 211 -11.27 4.84 5.12
CA LEU A 211 -10.64 6.09 4.71
C LEU A 211 -10.43 7.00 5.91
N LYS A 212 -11.44 7.11 6.78
CA LYS A 212 -11.33 7.87 8.02
C LYS A 212 -10.25 7.30 8.94
N LEU A 213 -10.25 5.99 9.18
CA LEU A 213 -9.25 5.33 10.02
C LEU A 213 -7.83 5.56 9.52
N MET A 214 -7.59 5.45 8.20
CA MET A 214 -6.27 5.71 7.60
C MET A 214 -5.85 7.16 7.72
N ARG A 215 -6.79 8.11 7.56
CA ARG A 215 -6.51 9.53 7.78
C ARG A 215 -6.13 9.79 9.23
N ASP A 216 -6.92 9.30 10.18
CA ASP A 216 -6.65 9.46 11.62
C ASP A 216 -5.29 8.85 11.99
N TYR A 217 -4.94 7.71 11.37
CA TYR A 217 -3.62 7.09 11.55
C TYR A 217 -2.48 7.99 11.07
N PHE A 218 -2.57 8.58 9.87
CA PHE A 218 -1.51 9.46 9.35
C PHE A 218 -1.45 10.81 10.05
N VAL A 219 -2.56 11.29 10.62
CA VAL A 219 -2.57 12.49 11.48
C VAL A 219 -1.83 12.20 12.80
N ALA A 220 -2.08 11.03 13.40
CA ALA A 220 -1.41 10.63 14.64
C ALA A 220 0.06 10.19 14.42
N HIS A 221 0.39 9.69 13.23
CA HIS A 221 1.71 9.19 12.85
C HIS A 221 2.14 9.82 11.52
N PRO A 222 2.63 11.09 11.54
CA PRO A 222 2.97 11.83 10.33
C PRO A 222 3.96 11.10 9.44
N ALA A 223 3.65 11.02 8.15
CA ALA A 223 4.44 10.33 7.15
C ALA A 223 4.07 10.81 5.75
N ASN A 224 4.93 10.58 4.76
CA ASN A 224 4.58 10.84 3.38
C ASN A 224 3.65 9.75 2.85
N ALA A 225 2.45 10.15 2.43
CA ALA A 225 1.47 9.24 1.86
C ALA A 225 0.46 9.97 0.96
N PHE A 226 -0.13 9.23 0.04
CA PHE A 226 -1.35 9.63 -0.65
C PHE A 226 -2.49 8.69 -0.25
N LEU A 227 -3.55 9.25 0.28
CA LEU A 227 -4.73 8.51 0.72
C LEU A 227 -5.89 8.79 -0.22
N MET A 228 -6.53 7.73 -0.73
CA MET A 228 -7.62 7.85 -1.71
C MET A 228 -8.62 6.70 -1.65
N ARG A 229 -9.80 6.92 -2.24
CA ARG A 229 -10.69 5.82 -2.60
C ARG A 229 -10.23 5.25 -3.93
N GLY A 230 -9.52 4.12 -3.88
CA GLY A 230 -8.96 3.51 -5.08
C GLY A 230 -10.00 2.86 -5.99
N VAL A 231 -9.61 2.63 -7.23
CA VAL A 231 -10.41 1.86 -8.18
C VAL A 231 -10.32 0.38 -7.83
N GLU A 232 -11.43 -0.22 -7.49
CA GLU A 232 -11.52 -1.60 -6.96
C GLU A 232 -10.57 -1.88 -5.77
N GLY A 233 -10.09 -0.82 -5.10
CA GLY A 233 -9.18 -0.86 -3.96
C GLY A 233 -7.70 -0.82 -4.32
N GLU A 234 -7.37 -0.65 -5.59
CA GLU A 234 -6.02 -0.36 -6.09
C GLU A 234 -5.75 1.16 -6.11
N ALA A 235 -4.48 1.55 -6.00
CA ALA A 235 -4.06 2.94 -5.76
C ALA A 235 -4.03 3.81 -7.03
N VAL A 236 -5.09 3.74 -7.81
CA VAL A 236 -5.29 4.55 -9.03
C VAL A 236 -6.59 5.34 -8.97
N VAL A 237 -6.58 6.51 -9.59
CA VAL A 237 -7.76 7.38 -9.67
C VAL A 237 -8.77 6.86 -10.68
N ARG A 238 -10.02 7.32 -10.52
CA ARG A 238 -11.05 7.12 -11.53
C ARG A 238 -10.76 8.01 -12.73
N LEU A 239 -10.94 7.46 -13.93
CA LEU A 239 -10.74 8.23 -15.16
C LEU A 239 -11.97 9.09 -15.52
N ASN A 240 -13.15 8.63 -15.17
CA ASN A 240 -14.43 9.18 -15.63
C ASN A 240 -15.13 10.12 -14.62
N ALA A 241 -14.51 10.42 -13.50
CA ALA A 241 -15.09 11.30 -12.48
C ALA A 241 -14.01 11.94 -11.61
N PRO A 242 -14.20 13.21 -11.18
CA PRO A 242 -13.33 13.85 -10.20
C PRO A 242 -13.24 13.04 -8.91
N GLN A 243 -12.04 12.98 -8.36
CA GLN A 243 -11.77 12.23 -7.13
C GLN A 243 -10.82 13.01 -6.23
N PRO A 244 -11.15 13.17 -4.94
CA PRO A 244 -10.21 13.73 -3.98
C PRO A 244 -9.10 12.72 -3.66
N ILE A 245 -7.87 13.24 -3.57
CA ILE A 245 -6.69 12.55 -3.05
C ILE A 245 -6.13 13.41 -1.92
N GLU A 246 -5.86 12.81 -0.79
CA GLU A 246 -5.24 13.48 0.34
C GLU A 246 -3.73 13.22 0.31
N GLU A 247 -2.94 14.28 0.26
CA GLU A 247 -1.50 14.27 0.40
C GLU A 247 -1.17 14.47 1.87
N MET A 248 -0.64 13.43 2.50
CA MET A 248 -0.14 13.46 3.87
C MET A 248 1.37 13.67 3.82
N ARG A 249 1.88 14.57 4.64
CA ARG A 249 3.31 14.90 4.70
C ARG A 249 3.93 14.51 6.03
N ALA A 250 5.22 14.23 6.01
CA ALA A 250 5.97 13.86 7.20
C ALA A 250 6.08 15.01 8.24
N ASP A 251 5.82 16.26 7.84
CA ASP A 251 5.74 17.42 8.74
C ASP A 251 4.35 17.58 9.42
N GLY A 252 3.42 16.67 9.18
CA GLY A 252 2.05 16.70 9.68
C GLY A 252 1.07 17.47 8.80
N THR A 253 1.53 18.15 7.75
CA THR A 253 0.64 18.86 6.82
C THR A 253 -0.21 17.88 6.01
N THR A 254 -1.49 18.18 5.86
CA THR A 254 -2.41 17.46 4.98
C THR A 254 -2.98 18.41 3.94
N LEU A 255 -2.93 18.02 2.67
CA LEU A 255 -3.51 18.75 1.55
C LEU A 255 -4.53 17.87 0.82
N SER A 256 -5.58 18.48 0.29
CA SER A 256 -6.54 17.77 -0.56
C SER A 256 -6.44 18.27 -2.00
N HIS A 257 -6.30 17.34 -2.92
CA HIS A 257 -6.23 17.60 -4.36
C HIS A 257 -7.44 16.95 -5.03
N LEU A 258 -8.07 17.66 -5.94
CA LEU A 258 -9.12 17.09 -6.79
C LEU A 258 -8.49 16.68 -8.12
N ILE A 259 -8.49 15.38 -8.43
CA ILE A 259 -7.94 14.85 -9.68
C ILE A 259 -9.05 14.34 -10.57
N GLY A 260 -8.98 14.69 -11.84
CA GLY A 260 -9.90 14.25 -12.87
C GLY A 260 -11.03 15.25 -13.10
N GLU A 261 -11.18 15.69 -14.35
CA GLU A 261 -12.31 16.50 -14.83
C GLU A 261 -13.39 15.63 -15.49
N GLY A 262 -13.18 14.29 -15.44
CA GLY A 262 -14.03 13.33 -16.14
C GLY A 262 -13.67 13.26 -17.63
N GLU A 263 -12.75 12.39 -18.00
CA GLU A 263 -12.55 12.00 -19.41
C GLU A 263 -13.70 11.10 -19.83
N ALA A 264 -14.80 11.71 -20.22
CA ALA A 264 -15.91 10.96 -20.79
C ALA A 264 -15.45 10.25 -22.07
N GLY A 265 -15.55 8.92 -22.09
CA GLY A 265 -15.29 8.12 -23.28
C GLY A 265 -13.86 7.60 -23.43
N TYR A 266 -12.97 7.70 -22.43
CA TYR A 266 -11.69 7.01 -22.50
C TYR A 266 -11.89 5.49 -22.50
N LEU A 267 -11.46 4.85 -23.58
CA LEU A 267 -11.60 3.40 -23.75
C LEU A 267 -10.40 2.70 -23.09
N LEU A 268 -10.66 2.03 -21.99
CA LEU A 268 -9.70 1.12 -21.38
C LEU A 268 -9.60 -0.19 -22.19
N PRO A 269 -8.45 -0.87 -22.14
CA PRO A 269 -8.31 -2.20 -22.71
C PRO A 269 -9.20 -3.20 -21.98
N ALA A 270 -9.33 -4.40 -22.55
CA ALA A 270 -9.84 -5.57 -21.83
C ALA A 270 -9.02 -5.78 -20.55
N ARG A 271 -9.68 -6.29 -19.49
CA ARG A 271 -9.08 -6.39 -18.13
C ARG A 271 -7.98 -7.43 -18.02
N GLU A 272 -7.91 -8.37 -18.95
CA GLU A 272 -6.97 -9.49 -18.96
C GLU A 272 -5.53 -8.95 -18.88
N ALA A 273 -4.66 -9.67 -18.19
CA ALA A 273 -3.32 -9.20 -17.88
C ALA A 273 -2.49 -8.88 -19.13
N ASP A 274 -2.55 -9.75 -20.14
CA ASP A 274 -1.86 -9.58 -21.41
C ASP A 274 -2.40 -8.39 -22.22
N ALA A 275 -3.74 -8.20 -22.26
CA ALA A 275 -4.36 -7.07 -22.94
C ALA A 275 -4.03 -5.75 -22.27
N THR A 276 -4.10 -5.70 -20.93
CA THR A 276 -3.71 -4.53 -20.14
C THR A 276 -2.22 -4.21 -20.33
N ALA A 277 -1.36 -5.23 -20.37
CA ALA A 277 0.08 -5.04 -20.57
C ALA A 277 0.40 -4.53 -21.99
N ARG A 278 -0.23 -5.08 -23.04
CA ARG A 278 -0.07 -4.56 -24.41
C ARG A 278 -0.48 -3.10 -24.51
N TRP A 279 -1.64 -2.75 -24.00
CA TRP A 279 -2.12 -1.38 -23.98
C TRP A 279 -1.19 -0.46 -23.16
N THR A 280 -0.74 -0.90 -21.99
CA THR A 280 0.23 -0.16 -21.18
C THR A 280 1.51 0.12 -21.95
N ARG A 281 2.02 -0.86 -22.70
CA ARG A 281 3.19 -0.68 -23.57
C ARG A 281 2.93 0.35 -24.68
N ASP A 282 1.75 0.28 -25.32
CA ASP A 282 1.35 1.25 -26.35
C ASP A 282 1.31 2.68 -25.80
N VAL A 283 0.78 2.85 -24.58
CA VAL A 283 0.80 4.16 -23.88
C VAL A 283 2.23 4.59 -23.59
N LEU A 284 3.07 3.71 -23.09
CA LEU A 284 4.45 4.03 -22.75
C LEU A 284 5.30 4.35 -24.01
N GLU A 285 5.00 3.80 -25.14
CA GLU A 285 5.66 4.05 -26.42
C GLU A 285 5.01 5.17 -27.24
N GLY A 286 3.97 5.83 -26.71
CA GLY A 286 3.29 6.97 -27.36
C GLY A 286 2.31 6.56 -28.47
N ARG A 287 2.00 5.28 -28.63
CA ARG A 287 0.99 4.79 -29.59
C ARG A 287 -0.45 4.96 -29.07
N ALA A 288 -0.63 5.07 -27.77
CA ALA A 288 -1.89 5.41 -27.14
C ALA A 288 -1.71 6.57 -26.17
N ALA A 289 -2.74 7.40 -25.98
CA ALA A 289 -2.68 8.51 -25.06
C ALA A 289 -2.63 8.03 -23.60
N VAL A 290 -1.88 8.73 -22.75
CA VAL A 290 -1.95 8.53 -21.30
C VAL A 290 -3.28 9.10 -20.82
N PRO A 291 -4.09 8.35 -20.02
CA PRO A 291 -5.28 8.92 -19.38
C PRO A 291 -4.91 10.17 -18.57
N LEU A 292 -5.55 11.31 -18.83
CA LEU A 292 -5.18 12.58 -18.22
C LEU A 292 -5.25 12.55 -16.68
N ALA A 293 -6.29 11.92 -16.13
CA ALA A 293 -6.42 11.77 -14.68
C ALA A 293 -5.23 10.97 -14.08
N LEU A 294 -4.79 9.91 -14.75
CA LEU A 294 -3.65 9.11 -14.29
C LEU A 294 -2.33 9.86 -14.46
N ALA A 295 -2.17 10.61 -15.55
CA ALA A 295 -1.00 11.48 -15.76
C ALA A 295 -0.91 12.55 -14.65
N ARG A 296 -2.02 13.19 -14.29
CA ARG A 296 -2.09 14.16 -13.18
C ARG A 296 -1.78 13.50 -11.83
N GLN A 297 -2.28 12.28 -11.58
CA GLN A 297 -1.93 11.53 -10.38
C GLN A 297 -0.43 11.25 -10.32
N ALA A 298 0.16 10.77 -11.40
CA ALA A 298 1.60 10.49 -11.46
C ALA A 298 2.44 11.76 -11.23
N ALA A 299 2.07 12.87 -11.88
CA ALA A 299 2.76 14.16 -11.73
C ALA A 299 2.68 14.68 -10.29
N LEU A 300 1.51 14.62 -9.65
CA LEU A 300 1.32 15.04 -8.26
C LEU A 300 2.21 14.22 -7.31
N ILE A 301 2.24 12.89 -7.47
CA ILE A 301 3.05 11.99 -6.64
C ILE A 301 4.54 12.25 -6.87
N ALA A 302 4.98 12.36 -8.12
CA ALA A 302 6.38 12.59 -8.46
C ALA A 302 6.89 13.92 -7.90
N ASP A 303 6.08 14.99 -8.00
CA ASP A 303 6.41 16.30 -7.48
C ASP A 303 6.55 16.29 -5.94
N HIS A 304 5.60 15.64 -5.23
CA HIS A 304 5.71 15.40 -3.79
C HIS A 304 7.00 14.66 -3.43
N CYS A 305 7.31 13.56 -4.12
CA CYS A 305 8.49 12.74 -3.82
C CYS A 305 9.80 13.50 -4.02
N ARG A 306 9.88 14.39 -5.04
CA ARG A 306 11.04 15.28 -5.25
C ARG A 306 11.15 16.32 -4.14
N ARG A 307 10.05 16.98 -3.75
CA ARG A 307 10.05 17.95 -2.64
C ARG A 307 10.50 17.30 -1.33
N ALA A 308 9.97 16.14 -1.00
CA ALA A 308 10.32 15.41 0.21
C ALA A 308 11.81 15.01 0.24
N ALA A 309 12.37 14.57 -0.89
CA ALA A 309 13.80 14.26 -1.00
C ALA A 309 14.69 15.50 -0.76
N ASN A 310 14.27 16.66 -1.25
CA ASN A 310 15.01 17.92 -1.05
C ASN A 310 14.90 18.44 0.38
N ALA A 311 13.76 18.27 1.04
CA ALA A 311 13.58 18.68 2.44
C ALA A 311 14.48 17.89 3.42
N GLY A 312 14.84 16.65 3.08
CA GLY A 312 15.76 15.82 3.86
C GLY A 312 17.26 16.11 3.64
N ARG A 313 17.60 16.97 2.67
CA ARG A 313 19.00 17.33 2.41
C ARG A 313 19.44 18.50 3.29
N PRO A 314 20.62 18.44 3.94
CA PRO A 314 21.17 19.60 4.61
C PRO A 314 21.36 20.77 3.60
N PRO A 315 21.14 22.01 4.01
CA PRO A 315 21.38 23.16 3.13
C PRO A 315 22.81 23.13 2.58
N LEU A 316 22.95 23.28 1.28
CA LEU A 316 24.27 23.44 0.65
C LEU A 316 24.91 24.70 1.28
N HIS A 317 25.88 24.49 2.17
CA HIS A 317 26.74 25.59 2.58
C HIS A 317 27.48 26.05 1.33
N LEU A 318 27.13 27.22 0.83
CA LEU A 318 27.95 27.93 -0.14
C LEU A 318 29.30 28.14 0.54
N VAL A 319 30.29 27.35 0.15
CA VAL A 319 31.69 27.61 0.51
C VAL A 319 32.03 28.92 -0.17
N SER A 320 31.97 30.03 0.59
CA SER A 320 32.46 31.31 0.14
C SER A 320 33.97 31.15 -0.01
N SER A 321 34.43 31.00 -1.24
CA SER A 321 35.83 31.12 -1.62
C SER A 321 36.26 32.54 -1.31
N LYS A 322 37.11 32.69 -0.24
CA LYS A 322 37.91 33.86 -0.01
C LYS A 322 39.15 33.81 -0.88
#